data_d0602afa74a9122be1279fc66e3291db
#
_entry.id   d0602afa74a9122be1279fc66e3291db
#
_cell.length_a   1.000
_cell.length_b   1.000
_cell.length_c   1.000
_cell.angle_alpha   90.00
_cell.angle_beta   90.00
_cell.angle_gamma   90.00
#
_symmetry.space_group_name_H-M   'P 1'
#
loop_
_entity.id
_entity.type
_entity.pdbx_description
1 polymer ?
#
loop_
_entity_poly.entity_id
_entity_poly.type
_entity_poly.pdbx_seq_one_letter_code
_entity_poly.pdbx_strand_id
1 'polypeptide(L)' 'MINPLRSEAEAFRFLLYVIAVVAAVIAIVLVARAVL' A
#
# COMPACT_ATOMS: atom_id res chain seq x y z
N MET A 1 6.50 -8.22 -26.47
CA MET A 1 7.71 -7.93 -25.72
C MET A 1 7.39 -7.12 -24.47
N ILE A 2 7.97 -7.49 -23.37
CA ILE A 2 7.68 -6.83 -22.11
C ILE A 2 8.45 -5.52 -22.04
N ASN A 3 7.73 -4.46 -21.81
CA ASN A 3 8.33 -3.15 -21.67
C ASN A 3 8.83 -2.99 -20.23
N PRO A 4 10.15 -2.81 -20.01
CA PRO A 4 10.68 -2.68 -18.65
C PRO A 4 10.06 -1.52 -17.89
N LEU A 5 9.80 -0.41 -18.59
CA LEU A 5 9.17 0.73 -17.95
C LEU A 5 7.78 0.40 -17.46
N ARG A 6 7.06 -0.38 -18.27
CA ARG A 6 5.71 -0.77 -17.92
C ARG A 6 5.73 -1.73 -16.72
N SER A 7 6.69 -2.64 -16.72
CA SER A 7 6.82 -3.59 -15.63
C SER A 7 7.16 -2.87 -14.33
N GLU A 8 8.02 -1.87 -14.40
CA GLU A 8 8.37 -1.10 -13.22
C GLU A 8 7.18 -0.30 -12.72
N ALA A 9 6.40 0.27 -13.62
CA ALA A 9 5.24 1.04 -13.23
C ALA A 9 4.21 0.15 -12.52
N GLU A 10 4.03 -1.06 -13.01
CA GLU A 10 3.08 -1.97 -12.36
C GLU A 10 3.58 -2.40 -10.99
N ALA A 11 4.85 -2.69 -10.87
CA ALA A 11 5.42 -3.06 -9.59
C ALA A 11 5.32 -1.90 -8.60
N PHE A 12 5.57 -0.70 -9.07
CA PHE A 12 5.47 0.48 -8.23
C PHE A 12 4.05 0.70 -7.75
N ARG A 13 3.09 0.52 -8.64
CA ARG A 13 1.68 0.64 -8.27
C ARG A 13 1.29 -0.39 -7.23
N PHE A 14 1.73 -1.62 -7.44
CA PHE A 14 1.43 -2.67 -6.49
C PHE A 14 1.99 -2.33 -5.12
N LEU A 15 3.21 -1.83 -5.10
CA LEU A 15 3.86 -1.44 -3.86
C LEU A 15 3.08 -0.32 -3.17
N LEU A 16 2.63 0.66 -3.94
CA LEU A 16 1.82 1.74 -3.38
C LEU A 16 0.53 1.23 -2.77
N TYR A 17 -0.10 0.26 -3.43
CA TYR A 17 -1.32 -0.34 -2.89
C TYR A 17 -1.04 -1.02 -1.56
N VAL A 18 0.03 -1.80 -1.51
CA VAL A 18 0.38 -2.51 -0.29
C VAL A 18 0.64 -1.53 0.84
N ILE A 19 1.40 -0.49 0.55
CA ILE A 19 1.71 0.53 1.55
C ILE A 19 0.43 1.21 2.03
N ALA A 20 -0.46 1.55 1.11
CA ALA A 20 -1.71 2.23 1.46
C ALA A 20 -2.58 1.35 2.35
N VAL A 21 -2.68 0.06 2.01
CA VAL A 21 -3.48 -0.87 2.80
C VAL A 21 -2.88 -1.04 4.20
N VAL A 22 -1.57 -1.21 4.28
CA VAL A 22 -0.91 -1.37 5.57
C VAL A 22 -1.09 -0.11 6.40
N ALA A 23 -0.91 1.05 5.80
CA ALA A 23 -1.08 2.32 6.51
C ALA A 23 -2.51 2.46 7.02
N ALA A 24 -3.49 2.08 6.21
CA ALA A 24 -4.89 2.15 6.62
C ALA A 24 -5.17 1.24 7.80
N VAL A 25 -4.64 0.01 7.76
CA VAL A 25 -4.82 -0.94 8.86
C VAL A 25 -4.20 -0.40 10.13
N ILE A 26 -2.99 0.12 10.04
CA ILE A 26 -2.30 0.67 11.20
C ILE A 26 -3.10 1.85 11.78
N ALA A 27 -3.60 2.72 10.91
CA ALA A 27 -4.38 3.86 11.36
C ALA A 27 -5.64 3.42 12.09
N ILE A 28 -6.32 2.42 11.56
CA ILE A 28 -7.53 1.90 12.18
C ILE A 28 -7.20 1.30 13.55
N VAL A 29 -6.13 0.54 13.63
CA VAL A 29 -5.72 -0.08 14.89
C VAL A 29 -5.38 0.99 15.93
N LEU A 30 -4.63 2.01 15.52
CA LEU A 30 -4.25 3.06 16.45
C LEU A 30 -5.46 3.83 16.95
N VAL A 31 -6.41 4.11 16.06
CA VAL A 31 -7.64 4.80 16.46
C VAL A 31 -8.45 3.93 17.42
N ALA A 32 -8.57 2.67 17.11
CA ALA A 32 -9.30 1.75 17.98
C ALA A 32 -8.68 1.68 19.37
N ARG A 33 -7.35 1.61 19.42
CA ARG A 33 -6.67 1.56 20.71
C ARG A 33 -6.84 2.86 21.49
N ALA A 34 -6.84 3.99 20.81
CA ALA A 34 -7.01 5.27 21.45
C ALA A 34 -8.41 5.43 22.03
N VAL A 35 -9.40 4.86 21.34
CA VAL A 35 -10.79 4.94 21.79
C VAL A 35 -11.08 3.91 22.87
N LEU A 36 -10.56 2.71 22.67
CA LEU A 36 -10.75 1.64 23.65
C LEU A 36 -9.63 1.63 24.65
#